data_e7c20bb3c8e9ab1ad5aa45872934a339
#
_entry.id   e7c20bb3c8e9ab1ad5aa45872934a339
#
_cell.length_a   1.000
_cell.length_b   1.000
_cell.length_c   1.000
_cell.angle_alpha   90.00
_cell.angle_beta   90.00
_cell.angle_gamma   90.00
#
_symmetry.space_group_name_H-M   'P 1'
#
loop_
_entity.id
_entity.type
_entity.pdbx_description
1 polymer ?
#
loop_
_entity_poly.entity_id
_entity_poly.type
_entity_poly.pdbx_seq_one_letter_code
_entity_poly.pdbx_strand_id
1 'polypeptide(L)'
;MTAPVRRVPDVVYGDVLGYRPLELDLYLPEAATPVPVIVHVHGGGWRRGSRRHPLPTLGSDFYDRLAAQGFAVAAVDYRLSAEARYPAQLEDVRAAVGWARDNATSYGLDAGRVFLWGDSSGGHLALLAALTGVKVQGVVAWFPVTDLAALPADIADAGGTPDPGPDSREAQFLGAAASSVPDLAREASPVSHAGAGGSGISGAPPVLLMHGEADDMVPAVQSVRLARALARAGSEVELELVPGATHFWNGASDVAAIVQRSIDFLRAR
;
A
#
# COMPACT_ATOMS: atom_id res chain seq x y z
N MET A 1 -29.14 -1.94 -7.88
CA MET A 1 -28.29 -2.62 -8.86
C MET A 1 -26.97 -1.85 -8.89
N THR A 2 -25.86 -2.50 -8.63
CA THR A 2 -24.52 -1.89 -8.76
C THR A 2 -24.26 -1.60 -10.24
N ALA A 3 -23.63 -0.46 -10.53
CA ALA A 3 -23.22 -0.12 -11.90
C ALA A 3 -22.34 -1.24 -12.48
N PRO A 4 -22.47 -1.55 -13.78
CA PRO A 4 -21.64 -2.58 -14.39
C PRO A 4 -20.16 -2.17 -14.35
N VAL A 5 -19.30 -3.17 -14.06
CA VAL A 5 -17.86 -3.00 -13.99
C VAL A 5 -17.22 -3.79 -15.14
N ARG A 6 -16.44 -3.10 -15.97
CA ARG A 6 -15.63 -3.73 -17.01
C ARG A 6 -14.28 -4.13 -16.43
N ARG A 7 -13.95 -5.40 -16.54
CA ARG A 7 -12.63 -5.93 -16.13
C ARG A 7 -11.71 -6.09 -17.35
N VAL A 8 -10.47 -5.65 -17.21
CA VAL A 8 -9.40 -5.84 -18.21
C VAL A 8 -8.25 -6.53 -17.50
N PRO A 9 -8.18 -7.87 -17.59
CA PRO A 9 -7.14 -8.64 -16.92
C PRO A 9 -5.81 -8.61 -17.69
N ASP A 10 -4.73 -8.98 -17.00
CA ASP A 10 -3.41 -9.26 -17.57
C ASP A 10 -2.81 -8.11 -18.39
N VAL A 11 -3.02 -6.89 -17.93
CA VAL A 11 -2.43 -5.70 -18.57
C VAL A 11 -0.98 -5.56 -18.13
N VAL A 12 -0.05 -5.64 -19.07
CA VAL A 12 1.38 -5.43 -18.79
C VAL A 12 1.63 -3.95 -18.55
N TYR A 13 2.13 -3.62 -17.36
CA TYR A 13 2.48 -2.25 -16.98
C TYR A 13 4.00 -2.02 -16.94
N GLY A 14 4.79 -3.09 -16.94
CA GLY A 14 6.24 -3.01 -16.96
C GLY A 14 6.86 -4.29 -17.54
N ASP A 15 7.96 -4.11 -18.23
CA ASP A 15 8.78 -5.20 -18.76
C ASP A 15 10.21 -5.00 -18.28
N VAL A 16 10.65 -5.88 -17.37
CA VAL A 16 11.99 -5.84 -16.78
C VAL A 16 12.77 -7.03 -17.29
N LEU A 17 13.84 -6.77 -18.03
CA LEU A 17 14.64 -7.80 -18.66
C LEU A 17 15.08 -8.87 -17.65
N GLY A 18 14.78 -10.14 -17.96
CA GLY A 18 15.12 -11.28 -17.11
C GLY A 18 14.07 -11.64 -16.06
N TYR A 19 12.96 -10.91 -15.99
CA TYR A 19 11.81 -11.20 -15.12
C TYR A 19 10.55 -11.48 -15.93
N ARG A 20 9.51 -12.01 -15.26
CA ARG A 20 8.16 -12.09 -15.86
C ARG A 20 7.64 -10.69 -16.15
N PRO A 21 6.72 -10.52 -17.09
CA PRO A 21 6.02 -9.26 -17.25
C PRO A 21 5.35 -8.84 -15.93
N LEU A 22 5.41 -7.54 -15.64
CA LEU A 22 4.71 -6.95 -14.51
C LEU A 22 3.29 -6.61 -14.95
N GLU A 23 2.31 -7.21 -14.32
CA GLU A 23 0.92 -7.15 -14.76
C GLU A 23 0.01 -6.53 -13.70
N LEU A 24 -1.05 -5.91 -14.18
CA LEU A 24 -2.16 -5.44 -13.38
C LEU A 24 -3.50 -5.91 -13.97
N ASP A 25 -4.53 -5.99 -13.14
CA ASP A 25 -5.91 -6.15 -13.58
C ASP A 25 -6.64 -4.82 -13.35
N LEU A 26 -7.35 -4.33 -14.39
CA LEU A 26 -8.16 -3.12 -14.31
C LEU A 26 -9.63 -3.45 -14.06
N TYR A 27 -10.22 -2.73 -13.13
CA TYR A 27 -11.65 -2.72 -12.83
C TYR A 27 -12.16 -1.31 -13.10
N LEU A 28 -12.97 -1.15 -14.13
CA LEU A 28 -13.39 0.13 -14.66
C LEU A 28 -14.90 0.32 -14.48
N PRO A 29 -15.33 1.38 -13.77
CA PRO A 29 -16.75 1.72 -13.72
C PRO A 29 -17.23 2.19 -15.09
N GLU A 30 -18.49 2.01 -15.39
CA GLU A 30 -19.12 2.71 -16.51
C GLU A 30 -19.27 4.19 -16.17
N ALA A 31 -18.63 5.07 -16.94
CA ALA A 31 -18.63 6.51 -16.72
C ALA A 31 -18.53 7.27 -18.03
N ALA A 32 -19.20 8.44 -18.08
CA ALA A 32 -19.16 9.35 -19.23
C ALA A 32 -17.93 10.28 -19.23
N THR A 33 -17.24 10.40 -18.12
CA THR A 33 -16.07 11.25 -17.92
C THR A 33 -14.92 10.44 -17.31
N PRO A 34 -13.65 10.87 -17.47
CA PRO A 34 -12.52 10.21 -16.83
C PRO A 34 -12.70 10.07 -15.31
N VAL A 35 -12.36 8.90 -14.78
CA VAL A 35 -12.55 8.55 -13.37
C VAL A 35 -11.22 8.51 -12.62
N PRO A 36 -11.20 8.85 -11.32
CA PRO A 36 -10.02 8.70 -10.49
C PRO A 36 -9.59 7.24 -10.43
N VAL A 37 -8.28 7.00 -10.31
CA VAL A 37 -7.72 5.65 -10.28
C VAL A 37 -7.04 5.35 -8.95
N ILE A 38 -7.35 4.20 -8.39
CA ILE A 38 -6.67 3.60 -7.25
C ILE A 38 -5.68 2.56 -7.79
N VAL A 39 -4.39 2.78 -7.59
CA VAL A 39 -3.38 1.73 -7.75
C VAL A 39 -3.34 0.96 -6.44
N HIS A 40 -3.89 -0.26 -6.46
CA HIS A 40 -3.96 -1.11 -5.27
C HIS A 40 -2.77 -2.06 -5.23
N VAL A 41 -2.02 -2.00 -4.12
CA VAL A 41 -0.81 -2.80 -3.87
C VAL A 41 -1.12 -3.83 -2.80
N HIS A 42 -1.09 -5.11 -3.16
CA HIS A 42 -1.45 -6.20 -2.26
C HIS A 42 -0.41 -6.42 -1.14
N GLY A 43 -0.86 -6.97 -0.02
CA GLY A 43 -0.02 -7.44 1.07
C GLY A 43 0.63 -8.81 0.79
N GLY A 44 1.23 -9.39 1.84
CA GLY A 44 1.83 -10.72 1.76
C GLY A 44 3.30 -10.78 2.18
N GLY A 45 3.79 -9.75 2.91
CA GLY A 45 5.17 -9.69 3.43
C GLY A 45 6.20 -9.66 2.30
N TRP A 46 5.90 -8.97 1.21
CA TRP A 46 6.72 -8.84 -0.01
C TRP A 46 7.07 -10.17 -0.69
N ARG A 47 6.73 -11.33 -0.12
CA ARG A 47 7.15 -12.66 -0.59
C ARG A 47 6.04 -13.52 -1.17
N ARG A 48 4.78 -13.06 -1.05
CA ARG A 48 3.58 -13.73 -1.57
C ARG A 48 2.48 -12.70 -1.83
N GLY A 49 1.37 -13.15 -2.36
CA GLY A 49 0.23 -12.30 -2.72
C GLY A 49 0.06 -12.20 -4.23
N SER A 50 -1.00 -11.57 -4.66
CA SER A 50 -1.30 -11.37 -6.06
C SER A 50 -2.38 -10.30 -6.21
N ARG A 51 -2.37 -9.60 -7.33
CA ARG A 51 -3.41 -8.66 -7.77
C ARG A 51 -4.83 -9.24 -7.76
N ARG A 52 -4.96 -10.57 -7.77
CA ARG A 52 -6.26 -11.29 -7.83
C ARG A 52 -6.79 -11.76 -6.49
N HIS A 53 -6.01 -11.60 -5.45
CA HIS A 53 -6.34 -12.11 -4.13
C HIS A 53 -6.39 -10.96 -3.11
N PRO A 54 -7.50 -10.21 -3.05
CA PRO A 54 -7.69 -9.26 -1.97
C PRO A 54 -7.73 -10.00 -0.62
N LEU A 55 -7.67 -9.24 0.48
CA LEU A 55 -7.75 -9.82 1.81
C LEU A 55 -8.99 -10.72 1.95
N PRO A 56 -8.88 -11.91 2.59
CA PRO A 56 -10.01 -12.83 2.72
C PRO A 56 -11.26 -12.20 3.37
N THR A 57 -11.06 -11.26 4.29
CA THR A 57 -12.13 -10.53 4.97
C THR A 57 -12.92 -9.58 4.06
N LEU A 58 -12.38 -9.25 2.87
CA LEU A 58 -13.02 -8.34 1.92
C LEU A 58 -13.90 -9.05 0.89
N GLY A 59 -13.68 -10.36 0.67
CA GLY A 59 -14.33 -11.11 -0.40
C GLY A 59 -13.70 -10.89 -1.78
N SER A 60 -13.98 -11.81 -2.70
CA SER A 60 -13.38 -11.81 -4.05
C SER A 60 -13.88 -10.70 -4.98
N ASP A 61 -14.97 -10.03 -4.61
CA ASP A 61 -15.60 -8.92 -5.34
C ASP A 61 -15.14 -7.53 -4.86
N PHE A 62 -14.11 -7.46 -4.02
CA PHE A 62 -13.64 -6.21 -3.41
C PHE A 62 -13.34 -5.12 -4.44
N TYR A 63 -12.59 -5.46 -5.48
CA TYR A 63 -12.22 -4.48 -6.51
C TYR A 63 -13.42 -4.03 -7.35
N ASP A 64 -14.38 -4.92 -7.59
CA ASP A 64 -15.63 -4.54 -8.28
C ASP A 64 -16.46 -3.58 -7.43
N ARG A 65 -16.51 -3.81 -6.10
CA ARG A 65 -17.21 -2.89 -5.20
C ARG A 65 -16.53 -1.52 -5.13
N LEU A 66 -15.19 -1.45 -5.16
CA LEU A 66 -14.49 -0.17 -5.29
C LEU A 66 -14.79 0.52 -6.62
N ALA A 67 -14.78 -0.25 -7.72
CA ALA A 67 -15.10 0.30 -9.03
C ALA A 67 -16.57 0.81 -9.09
N ALA A 68 -17.50 0.09 -8.49
CA ALA A 68 -18.90 0.53 -8.39
C ALA A 68 -19.07 1.84 -7.58
N GLN A 69 -18.05 2.25 -6.82
CA GLN A 69 -18.02 3.52 -6.10
C GLN A 69 -17.48 4.69 -6.95
N GLY A 70 -17.18 4.45 -8.23
CA GLY A 70 -16.74 5.49 -9.19
C GLY A 70 -15.22 5.65 -9.29
N PHE A 71 -14.45 4.70 -8.81
CA PHE A 71 -13.00 4.65 -8.99
C PHE A 71 -12.63 3.58 -10.02
N ALA A 72 -11.70 3.86 -10.92
CA ALA A 72 -10.97 2.77 -11.56
C ALA A 72 -10.04 2.14 -10.54
N VAL A 73 -9.88 0.81 -10.58
CA VAL A 73 -8.92 0.10 -9.72
C VAL A 73 -7.91 -0.60 -10.61
N ALA A 74 -6.63 -0.27 -10.44
CA ALA A 74 -5.51 -0.98 -11.00
C ALA A 74 -4.90 -1.85 -9.87
N ALA A 75 -5.33 -3.11 -9.78
CA ALA A 75 -4.75 -4.07 -8.84
C ALA A 75 -3.45 -4.60 -9.45
N VAL A 76 -2.30 -4.39 -8.78
CA VAL A 76 -0.99 -4.66 -9.35
C VAL A 76 -0.29 -5.84 -8.70
N ASP A 77 0.40 -6.63 -9.50
CA ASP A 77 1.46 -7.52 -9.01
C ASP A 77 2.78 -6.74 -9.01
N TYR A 78 3.65 -7.05 -8.08
CA TYR A 78 5.03 -6.57 -8.03
C TYR A 78 5.99 -7.77 -7.89
N ARG A 79 7.28 -7.57 -8.16
CA ARG A 79 8.29 -8.63 -7.96
C ARG A 79 8.36 -9.01 -6.49
N LEU A 80 8.19 -10.28 -6.21
CA LEU A 80 8.27 -10.80 -4.83
C LEU A 80 9.74 -10.99 -4.41
N SER A 81 10.00 -11.12 -3.12
CA SER A 81 11.36 -11.22 -2.55
C SER A 81 12.16 -12.41 -3.09
N ALA A 82 11.49 -13.48 -3.54
CA ALA A 82 12.14 -14.60 -4.22
C ALA A 82 12.58 -14.27 -5.66
N GLU A 83 11.97 -13.26 -6.28
CA GLU A 83 12.32 -12.79 -7.62
C GLU A 83 13.39 -11.69 -7.56
N ALA A 84 13.18 -10.70 -6.68
CA ALA A 84 14.08 -9.56 -6.53
C ALA A 84 14.03 -9.00 -5.11
N ARG A 85 15.10 -8.33 -4.67
CA ARG A 85 15.19 -7.64 -3.39
C ARG A 85 14.82 -6.16 -3.54
N TYR A 86 14.60 -5.48 -2.42
CA TYR A 86 14.52 -4.02 -2.39
C TYR A 86 15.74 -3.39 -3.14
N PRO A 87 15.53 -2.35 -3.99
CA PRO A 87 14.31 -1.55 -4.13
C PRO A 87 13.35 -2.00 -5.25
N ALA A 88 13.50 -3.21 -5.81
CA ALA A 88 12.74 -3.64 -6.98
C ALA A 88 11.21 -3.48 -6.83
N GLN A 89 10.65 -3.83 -5.67
CA GLN A 89 9.22 -3.71 -5.39
C GLN A 89 8.73 -2.26 -5.42
N LEU A 90 9.55 -1.34 -4.91
CA LEU A 90 9.27 0.09 -4.95
C LEU A 90 9.29 0.62 -6.39
N GLU A 91 10.25 0.16 -7.20
CA GLU A 91 10.33 0.52 -8.62
C GLU A 91 9.11 0.04 -9.39
N ASP A 92 8.61 -1.16 -9.08
CA ASP A 92 7.41 -1.72 -9.71
C ASP A 92 6.16 -0.89 -9.37
N VAL A 93 5.99 -0.47 -8.11
CA VAL A 93 4.87 0.42 -7.73
C VAL A 93 4.98 1.78 -8.42
N ARG A 94 6.19 2.33 -8.55
CA ARG A 94 6.44 3.57 -9.30
C ARG A 94 6.05 3.42 -10.77
N ALA A 95 6.44 2.30 -11.39
CA ALA A 95 6.10 1.99 -12.78
C ALA A 95 4.58 1.85 -12.97
N ALA A 96 3.87 1.20 -12.04
CA ALA A 96 2.42 1.05 -12.11
C ALA A 96 1.68 2.40 -12.04
N VAL A 97 2.14 3.31 -11.18
CA VAL A 97 1.58 4.67 -11.13
C VAL A 97 1.88 5.45 -12.41
N GLY A 98 3.10 5.32 -12.96
CA GLY A 98 3.46 5.89 -14.26
C GLY A 98 2.56 5.38 -15.36
N TRP A 99 2.42 4.06 -15.45
CA TRP A 99 1.56 3.41 -16.43
C TRP A 99 0.10 3.91 -16.38
N ALA A 100 -0.47 4.04 -15.18
CA ALA A 100 -1.84 4.53 -15.01
C ALA A 100 -2.03 5.93 -15.59
N ARG A 101 -1.02 6.81 -15.48
CA ARG A 101 -1.04 8.15 -16.07
C ARG A 101 -0.86 8.14 -17.58
N ASP A 102 0.14 7.38 -18.06
CA ASP A 102 0.49 7.33 -19.48
C ASP A 102 -0.63 6.71 -20.32
N ASN A 103 -1.42 5.82 -19.71
CA ASN A 103 -2.53 5.13 -20.36
C ASN A 103 -3.92 5.70 -19.99
N ALA A 104 -3.96 6.83 -19.30
CA ALA A 104 -5.20 7.41 -18.78
C ALA A 104 -6.26 7.61 -19.88
N THR A 105 -5.88 8.19 -21.02
CA THR A 105 -6.80 8.41 -22.14
C THR A 105 -7.37 7.11 -22.71
N SER A 106 -6.56 6.06 -22.82
CA SER A 106 -6.95 4.78 -23.40
C SER A 106 -7.99 4.03 -22.56
N TYR A 107 -7.97 4.24 -21.25
CA TYR A 107 -8.84 3.53 -20.30
C TYR A 107 -9.88 4.42 -19.61
N GLY A 108 -9.95 5.72 -19.97
CA GLY A 108 -10.88 6.65 -19.35
C GLY A 108 -10.53 6.99 -17.90
N LEU A 109 -9.24 7.03 -17.57
CA LEU A 109 -8.73 7.38 -16.25
C LEU A 109 -8.47 8.89 -16.16
N ASP A 110 -8.56 9.44 -14.96
CA ASP A 110 -8.12 10.78 -14.66
C ASP A 110 -6.64 10.75 -14.17
N ALA A 111 -5.72 11.12 -15.07
CA ALA A 111 -4.29 11.17 -14.78
C ALA A 111 -3.92 12.13 -13.63
N GLY A 112 -4.76 13.10 -13.34
CA GLY A 112 -4.60 14.06 -12.24
C GLY A 112 -5.05 13.51 -10.89
N ARG A 113 -5.92 12.50 -10.88
CA ARG A 113 -6.46 11.90 -9.65
C ARG A 113 -6.04 10.44 -9.49
N VAL A 114 -4.76 10.23 -9.23
CA VAL A 114 -4.17 8.91 -8.94
C VAL A 114 -3.95 8.78 -7.44
N PHE A 115 -4.41 7.68 -6.88
CA PHE A 115 -4.30 7.33 -5.48
C PHE A 115 -3.53 6.02 -5.31
N LEU A 116 -2.88 5.86 -4.16
CA LEU A 116 -2.31 4.58 -3.74
C LEU A 116 -3.16 4.01 -2.60
N TRP A 117 -3.42 2.72 -2.67
CA TRP A 117 -4.04 1.98 -1.58
C TRP A 117 -3.33 0.64 -1.41
N GLY A 118 -2.90 0.33 -0.20
CA GLY A 118 -2.26 -0.96 0.07
C GLY A 118 -2.47 -1.45 1.49
N ASP A 119 -2.29 -2.74 1.67
CA ASP A 119 -2.39 -3.42 2.95
C ASP A 119 -1.06 -4.08 3.35
N SER A 120 -0.69 -4.03 4.63
CA SER A 120 0.53 -4.65 5.18
C SER A 120 1.78 -4.24 4.39
N SER A 121 2.50 -5.18 3.77
CA SER A 121 3.64 -4.90 2.88
C SER A 121 3.26 -4.06 1.66
N GLY A 122 2.03 -4.15 1.16
CA GLY A 122 1.53 -3.27 0.09
C GLY A 122 1.30 -1.85 0.60
N GLY A 123 0.78 -1.69 1.82
CA GLY A 123 0.67 -0.39 2.49
C GLY A 123 2.04 0.25 2.74
N HIS A 124 3.03 -0.55 3.12
CA HIS A 124 4.43 -0.12 3.20
C HIS A 124 4.94 0.43 1.87
N LEU A 125 4.77 -0.33 0.77
CA LEU A 125 5.25 0.07 -0.57
C LEU A 125 4.51 1.31 -1.08
N ALA A 126 3.20 1.42 -0.85
CA ALA A 126 2.40 2.59 -1.20
C ALA A 126 2.88 3.86 -0.49
N LEU A 127 3.12 3.76 0.82
CA LEU A 127 3.67 4.86 1.62
C LEU A 127 5.07 5.23 1.17
N LEU A 128 5.95 4.23 0.99
CA LEU A 128 7.33 4.47 0.58
C LEU A 128 7.39 5.14 -0.80
N ALA A 129 6.59 4.69 -1.77
CA ALA A 129 6.50 5.30 -3.08
C ALA A 129 6.07 6.78 -2.99
N ALA A 130 5.01 7.07 -2.24
CA ALA A 130 4.49 8.42 -2.09
C ALA A 130 5.47 9.35 -1.36
N LEU A 131 6.10 8.86 -0.29
CA LEU A 131 7.05 9.65 0.52
C LEU A 131 8.42 9.81 -0.15
N THR A 132 8.72 9.02 -1.18
CA THR A 132 9.98 9.10 -1.96
C THR A 132 9.78 9.63 -3.38
N GLY A 133 8.69 10.37 -3.64
CA GLY A 133 8.58 11.21 -4.84
C GLY A 133 7.51 10.86 -5.84
N VAL A 134 6.77 9.77 -5.65
CA VAL A 134 5.61 9.49 -6.49
C VAL A 134 4.50 10.48 -6.15
N LYS A 135 4.13 11.33 -7.09
CA LYS A 135 3.04 12.29 -6.90
C LYS A 135 1.70 11.55 -6.98
N VAL A 136 0.94 11.56 -5.90
CA VAL A 136 -0.43 11.03 -5.84
C VAL A 136 -1.31 11.99 -5.05
N GLN A 137 -2.62 11.89 -5.19
CA GLN A 137 -3.57 12.78 -4.51
C GLN A 137 -3.88 12.32 -3.08
N GLY A 138 -3.56 11.08 -2.74
CA GLY A 138 -3.70 10.53 -1.39
C GLY A 138 -3.24 9.09 -1.31
N VAL A 139 -2.97 8.65 -0.08
CA VAL A 139 -2.57 7.28 0.22
C VAL A 139 -3.48 6.72 1.30
N VAL A 140 -4.04 5.54 1.06
CA VAL A 140 -4.67 4.70 2.08
C VAL A 140 -3.74 3.54 2.40
N ALA A 141 -3.32 3.41 3.64
CA ALA A 141 -2.46 2.32 4.08
C ALA A 141 -3.08 1.60 5.28
N TRP A 142 -3.40 0.33 5.08
CA TRP A 142 -3.96 -0.53 6.10
C TRP A 142 -2.86 -1.36 6.77
N PHE A 143 -2.78 -1.28 8.10
CA PHE A 143 -1.82 -1.99 8.96
C PHE A 143 -0.42 -2.12 8.33
N PRO A 144 0.17 -0.99 7.86
CA PRO A 144 1.44 -1.03 7.14
C PRO A 144 2.63 -1.27 8.08
N VAL A 145 3.66 -1.93 7.57
CA VAL A 145 5.00 -1.81 8.14
C VAL A 145 5.52 -0.40 7.81
N THR A 146 6.07 0.31 8.79
CA THR A 146 6.57 1.68 8.59
C THR A 146 8.01 1.89 9.04
N ASP A 147 8.52 0.99 9.90
CA ASP A 147 9.87 1.02 10.47
C ASP A 147 10.40 -0.41 10.59
N LEU A 148 11.22 -0.82 9.63
CA LEU A 148 11.75 -2.18 9.54
C LEU A 148 12.74 -2.48 10.67
N ALA A 149 13.47 -1.48 11.16
CA ALA A 149 14.44 -1.67 12.22
C ALA A 149 13.76 -1.87 13.58
N ALA A 150 12.66 -1.18 13.83
CA ALA A 150 11.93 -1.30 15.10
C ALA A 150 10.93 -2.47 15.13
N LEU A 151 10.53 -3.00 13.98
CA LEU A 151 9.46 -3.98 13.86
C LEU A 151 9.63 -5.21 14.78
N PRO A 152 10.82 -5.83 14.93
CA PRO A 152 10.96 -6.98 15.81
C PRO A 152 10.68 -6.65 17.29
N ALA A 153 11.13 -5.49 17.77
CA ALA A 153 10.85 -5.04 19.12
C ALA A 153 9.37 -4.72 19.32
N ASP A 154 8.76 -4.00 18.35
CA ASP A 154 7.34 -3.67 18.38
C ASP A 154 6.46 -4.95 18.44
N ILE A 155 6.83 -6.02 17.70
CA ILE A 155 6.13 -7.31 17.74
C ILE A 155 6.23 -7.95 19.11
N ALA A 156 7.43 -7.96 19.71
CA ALA A 156 7.63 -8.52 21.04
C ALA A 156 6.82 -7.77 22.11
N ASP A 157 6.82 -6.45 22.05
CA ASP A 157 6.07 -5.57 22.98
C ASP A 157 4.55 -5.76 22.86
N ALA A 158 4.06 -6.09 21.66
CA ALA A 158 2.66 -6.42 21.41
C ALA A 158 2.27 -7.86 21.78
N GLY A 159 3.22 -8.66 22.31
CA GLY A 159 2.99 -10.07 22.69
C GLY A 159 3.08 -11.05 21.51
N GLY A 160 3.47 -10.60 20.33
CA GLY A 160 3.74 -11.45 19.17
C GLY A 160 5.10 -12.14 19.25
N THR A 161 5.40 -12.97 18.26
CA THR A 161 6.68 -13.66 18.15
C THR A 161 7.51 -13.04 17.02
N PRO A 162 8.52 -12.22 17.33
CA PRO A 162 9.37 -11.64 16.32
C PRO A 162 10.26 -12.70 15.65
N ASP A 163 10.51 -12.53 14.36
CA ASP A 163 11.51 -13.30 13.62
C ASP A 163 12.57 -12.33 13.07
N PRO A 164 13.63 -12.04 13.83
CA PRO A 164 14.72 -11.19 13.38
C PRO A 164 15.76 -11.92 12.52
N GLY A 165 15.53 -13.20 12.22
CA GLY A 165 16.47 -14.09 11.53
C GLY A 165 16.64 -13.76 10.05
N PRO A 166 17.63 -14.42 9.38
CA PRO A 166 17.93 -14.20 7.98
C PRO A 166 16.81 -14.67 7.03
N ASP A 167 15.91 -15.53 7.52
CA ASP A 167 14.77 -16.06 6.76
C ASP A 167 13.46 -15.30 7.02
N SER A 168 13.51 -14.24 7.84
CA SER A 168 12.35 -13.37 8.07
C SER A 168 11.87 -12.72 6.78
N ARG A 169 10.61 -12.27 6.78
CA ARG A 169 10.02 -11.57 5.62
C ARG A 169 10.82 -10.33 5.25
N GLU A 170 11.23 -9.59 6.26
CA GLU A 170 12.02 -8.37 6.17
C GLU A 170 13.43 -8.64 5.65
N ALA A 171 14.06 -9.73 6.11
CA ALA A 171 15.38 -10.12 5.64
C ALA A 171 15.35 -10.61 4.18
N GLN A 172 14.32 -11.34 3.77
CA GLN A 172 14.14 -11.72 2.38
C GLN A 172 13.93 -10.50 1.48
N PHE A 173 13.17 -9.51 1.95
CA PHE A 173 12.92 -8.25 1.24
C PHE A 173 14.19 -7.40 1.09
N LEU A 174 14.95 -7.23 2.17
CA LEU A 174 16.18 -6.44 2.18
C LEU A 174 17.40 -7.20 1.61
N GLY A 175 17.35 -8.54 1.65
CA GLY A 175 18.47 -9.41 1.29
C GLY A 175 19.39 -9.76 2.46
N ALA A 176 19.11 -9.24 3.65
CA ALA A 176 19.79 -9.55 4.91
C ALA A 176 18.90 -9.13 6.09
N ALA A 177 19.21 -9.63 7.30
CA ALA A 177 18.52 -9.19 8.52
C ALA A 177 18.62 -7.65 8.67
N ALA A 178 17.53 -6.97 9.01
CA ALA A 178 17.49 -5.51 9.13
C ALA A 178 18.58 -4.96 10.07
N SER A 179 18.90 -5.68 11.13
CA SER A 179 19.97 -5.32 12.08
C SER A 179 21.37 -5.36 11.48
N SER A 180 21.59 -6.15 10.43
CA SER A 180 22.90 -6.25 9.75
C SER A 180 23.04 -5.24 8.59
N VAL A 181 21.95 -4.62 8.16
CA VAL A 181 21.92 -3.62 7.08
C VAL A 181 21.10 -2.38 7.52
N PRO A 182 21.50 -1.70 8.60
CA PRO A 182 20.67 -0.65 9.23
C PRO A 182 20.42 0.55 8.31
N ASP A 183 21.34 0.90 7.46
CA ASP A 183 21.16 2.00 6.51
C ASP A 183 20.12 1.65 5.43
N LEU A 184 20.17 0.44 4.90
CA LEU A 184 19.19 -0.06 3.94
C LEU A 184 17.80 -0.22 4.59
N ALA A 185 17.75 -0.74 5.81
CA ALA A 185 16.50 -0.85 6.57
C ALA A 185 15.87 0.53 6.80
N ARG A 186 16.68 1.54 7.12
CA ARG A 186 16.23 2.93 7.25
C ARG A 186 15.74 3.49 5.93
N GLU A 187 16.49 3.30 4.84
CA GLU A 187 16.09 3.73 3.49
C GLU A 187 14.76 3.10 3.06
N ALA A 188 14.57 1.82 3.35
CA ALA A 188 13.36 1.08 3.03
C ALA A 188 12.20 1.34 4.02
N SER A 189 12.33 2.19 5.03
CA SER A 189 11.31 2.46 6.04
C SER A 189 10.57 3.77 5.76
N PRO A 190 9.25 3.77 5.54
CA PRO A 190 8.45 4.97 5.32
C PRO A 190 8.66 6.07 6.37
N VAL A 191 8.82 5.72 7.64
CA VAL A 191 9.01 6.68 8.73
C VAL A 191 10.26 7.54 8.54
N SER A 192 11.29 7.04 7.89
CA SER A 192 12.53 7.77 7.61
C SER A 192 12.37 8.88 6.57
N HIS A 193 11.29 8.86 5.81
CA HIS A 193 10.96 9.82 4.76
C HIS A 193 9.84 10.79 5.16
N ALA A 194 9.33 10.68 6.39
CA ALA A 194 8.23 11.50 6.90
C ALA A 194 8.65 12.91 7.35
N GLY A 195 9.94 13.24 7.35
CA GLY A 195 10.45 14.53 7.84
C GLY A 195 10.75 15.51 6.72
N ALA A 196 10.79 16.80 7.04
CA ALA A 196 11.12 17.91 6.14
C ALA A 196 12.55 17.90 5.58
N GLY A 197 13.35 16.87 5.86
CA GLY A 197 14.72 16.67 5.39
C GLY A 197 14.90 15.53 4.41
N GLY A 198 13.85 14.77 4.08
CA GLY A 198 13.89 13.71 3.09
C GLY A 198 13.66 14.28 1.69
N SER A 199 14.65 14.20 0.83
CA SER A 199 14.60 14.35 -0.65
C SER A 199 13.83 15.54 -1.28
N GLY A 200 13.63 16.65 -0.59
CA GLY A 200 13.28 17.91 -1.27
C GLY A 200 11.85 18.02 -1.83
N ILE A 201 10.92 17.16 -1.45
CA ILE A 201 9.52 17.29 -1.86
C ILE A 201 8.78 18.07 -0.77
N SER A 202 8.38 19.29 -1.09
CA SER A 202 7.47 20.05 -0.24
C SER A 202 6.09 19.37 -0.30
N GLY A 203 5.66 18.77 0.83
CA GLY A 203 4.33 18.23 1.02
C GLY A 203 4.22 16.74 0.62
N ALA A 204 4.26 15.84 1.61
CA ALA A 204 3.72 14.49 1.41
C ALA A 204 2.24 14.60 1.02
N PRO A 205 1.72 13.69 0.17
CA PRO A 205 0.28 13.67 -0.08
C PRO A 205 -0.49 13.37 1.22
N PRO A 206 -1.78 13.71 1.30
CA PRO A 206 -2.64 13.28 2.40
C PRO A 206 -2.59 11.76 2.61
N VAL A 207 -2.46 11.32 3.86
CA VAL A 207 -2.33 9.89 4.23
C VAL A 207 -3.43 9.51 5.21
N LEU A 208 -4.16 8.43 4.90
CA LEU A 208 -5.00 7.72 5.86
C LEU A 208 -4.29 6.43 6.28
N LEU A 209 -3.99 6.32 7.56
CA LEU A 209 -3.51 5.10 8.20
C LEU A 209 -4.65 4.46 8.97
N MET A 210 -4.96 3.20 8.70
CA MET A 210 -5.94 2.44 9.48
C MET A 210 -5.28 1.18 10.01
N HIS A 211 -5.47 0.87 11.29
CA HIS A 211 -4.76 -0.23 11.96
C HIS A 211 -5.60 -0.89 13.04
N GLY A 212 -5.55 -2.21 13.12
CA GLY A 212 -6.17 -2.95 14.22
C GLY A 212 -5.41 -2.76 15.52
N GLU A 213 -6.10 -2.42 16.61
CA GLU A 213 -5.45 -2.21 17.92
C GLU A 213 -4.83 -3.49 18.50
N ALA A 214 -5.39 -4.66 18.13
CA ALA A 214 -4.92 -5.96 18.60
C ALA A 214 -4.00 -6.68 17.60
N ASP A 215 -3.39 -5.94 16.68
CA ASP A 215 -2.47 -6.51 15.69
C ASP A 215 -1.11 -6.82 16.33
N ASP A 216 -0.81 -8.10 16.47
CA ASP A 216 0.44 -8.65 17.01
C ASP A 216 1.44 -9.09 15.93
N MET A 217 1.03 -9.05 14.65
CA MET A 217 1.86 -9.38 13.49
C MET A 217 2.62 -8.15 12.95
N VAL A 218 1.92 -7.04 12.83
CA VAL A 218 2.44 -5.70 12.55
C VAL A 218 1.76 -4.76 13.56
N PRO A 219 2.40 -4.46 14.69
CA PRO A 219 1.74 -3.73 15.76
C PRO A 219 1.33 -2.31 15.37
N ALA A 220 0.19 -1.84 15.91
CA ALA A 220 -0.38 -0.53 15.61
C ALA A 220 0.59 0.64 15.90
N VAL A 221 1.58 0.45 16.77
CA VAL A 221 2.63 1.45 17.05
C VAL A 221 3.41 1.83 15.79
N GLN A 222 3.50 0.94 14.79
CA GLN A 222 4.09 1.24 13.48
C GLN A 222 3.35 2.40 12.80
N SER A 223 2.02 2.34 12.70
CA SER A 223 1.19 3.43 12.16
C SER A 223 1.21 4.67 13.04
N VAL A 224 1.18 4.52 14.36
CA VAL A 224 1.27 5.64 15.32
C VAL A 224 2.59 6.40 15.15
N ARG A 225 3.71 5.68 14.99
CA ARG A 225 5.04 6.27 14.77
C ARG A 225 5.08 7.10 13.49
N LEU A 226 4.59 6.55 12.39
CA LEU A 226 4.54 7.27 11.11
C LEU A 226 3.60 8.48 11.16
N ALA A 227 2.39 8.33 11.72
CA ALA A 227 1.44 9.43 11.84
C ALA A 227 2.04 10.62 12.62
N ARG A 228 2.71 10.33 13.73
CA ARG A 228 3.41 11.37 14.52
C ARG A 228 4.53 12.06 13.75
N ALA A 229 5.29 11.29 12.94
CA ALA A 229 6.38 11.84 12.13
C ALA A 229 5.83 12.75 11.01
N LEU A 230 4.78 12.32 10.31
CA LEU A 230 4.11 13.10 9.26
C LEU A 230 3.48 14.37 9.83
N ALA A 231 2.77 14.29 10.96
CA ALA A 231 2.16 15.45 11.60
C ALA A 231 3.20 16.47 12.06
N ARG A 232 4.34 16.03 12.60
CA ARG A 232 5.46 16.91 12.97
C ARG A 232 6.08 17.63 11.76
N ALA A 233 6.04 16.98 10.60
CA ALA A 233 6.50 17.55 9.33
C ALA A 233 5.46 18.48 8.67
N GLY A 234 4.28 18.67 9.28
CA GLY A 234 3.20 19.48 8.74
C GLY A 234 2.41 18.82 7.61
N SER A 235 2.54 17.50 7.44
CA SER A 235 1.79 16.74 6.45
C SER A 235 0.38 16.42 6.95
N GLU A 236 -0.58 16.36 6.02
CA GLU A 236 -1.94 15.93 6.33
C GLU A 236 -1.96 14.41 6.55
N VAL A 237 -2.26 13.97 7.76
CA VAL A 237 -2.34 12.57 8.13
C VAL A 237 -3.52 12.33 9.06
N GLU A 238 -4.27 11.28 8.74
CA GLU A 238 -5.34 10.75 9.56
C GLU A 238 -4.95 9.35 10.03
N LEU A 239 -5.12 9.06 11.32
CA LEU A 239 -4.88 7.76 11.92
C LEU A 239 -6.15 7.26 12.57
N GLU A 240 -6.59 6.07 12.18
CA GLU A 240 -7.73 5.41 12.78
C GLU A 240 -7.32 4.03 13.30
N LEU A 241 -7.48 3.83 14.60
CA LEU A 241 -7.25 2.56 15.25
C LEU A 241 -8.59 1.83 15.42
N VAL A 242 -8.65 0.58 14.96
CA VAL A 242 -9.88 -0.23 14.96
C VAL A 242 -9.86 -1.14 16.17
N PRO A 243 -10.74 -0.90 17.17
CA PRO A 243 -10.77 -1.68 18.41
C PRO A 243 -11.01 -3.17 18.16
N GLY A 244 -10.22 -4.03 18.82
CA GLY A 244 -10.34 -5.49 18.76
C GLY A 244 -9.94 -6.13 17.44
N ALA A 245 -9.65 -5.35 16.39
CA ALA A 245 -9.16 -5.89 15.13
C ALA A 245 -7.70 -6.31 15.24
N THR A 246 -7.38 -7.47 14.68
CA THR A 246 -6.02 -7.95 14.46
C THR A 246 -5.61 -7.72 13.00
N HIS A 247 -4.47 -8.28 12.58
CA HIS A 247 -4.03 -8.23 11.19
C HIS A 247 -5.11 -8.78 10.24
N PHE A 248 -5.21 -8.25 9.02
CA PHE A 248 -6.24 -8.59 8.00
C PHE A 248 -7.67 -8.27 8.41
N TRP A 249 -7.89 -7.38 9.39
CA TRP A 249 -9.20 -6.99 9.93
C TRP A 249 -9.96 -8.14 10.62
N ASN A 250 -9.27 -9.22 11.01
CA ASN A 250 -9.90 -10.25 11.82
C ASN A 250 -10.30 -9.65 13.18
N GLY A 251 -11.52 -9.95 13.63
CA GLY A 251 -12.06 -9.40 14.88
C GLY A 251 -12.63 -7.99 14.76
N ALA A 252 -12.50 -7.32 13.60
CA ALA A 252 -13.20 -6.05 13.39
C ALA A 252 -14.71 -6.25 13.39
N SER A 253 -15.42 -5.35 14.07
CA SER A 253 -16.89 -5.40 14.16
C SER A 253 -17.58 -5.08 12.84
N ASP A 254 -16.98 -4.23 12.00
CA ASP A 254 -17.53 -3.80 10.71
C ASP A 254 -16.42 -3.49 9.71
N VAL A 255 -16.05 -4.49 8.90
CA VAL A 255 -15.05 -4.33 7.82
C VAL A 255 -15.60 -3.44 6.70
N ALA A 256 -16.90 -3.40 6.48
CA ALA A 256 -17.50 -2.55 5.44
C ALA A 256 -17.34 -1.06 5.80
N ALA A 257 -17.46 -0.70 7.07
CA ALA A 257 -17.20 0.66 7.54
C ALA A 257 -15.73 1.08 7.33
N ILE A 258 -14.78 0.17 7.52
CA ILE A 258 -13.35 0.42 7.26
C ILE A 258 -13.12 0.73 5.77
N VAL A 259 -13.72 -0.07 4.88
CA VAL A 259 -13.67 0.16 3.43
C VAL A 259 -14.32 1.50 3.08
N GLN A 260 -15.52 1.78 3.61
CA GLN A 260 -16.24 3.02 3.34
C GLN A 260 -15.46 4.25 3.80
N ARG A 261 -14.86 4.19 4.98
CA ARG A 261 -13.99 5.25 5.51
C ARG A 261 -12.82 5.57 4.57
N SER A 262 -12.20 4.51 4.02
CA SER A 262 -11.11 4.65 3.05
C SER A 262 -11.59 5.31 1.75
N ILE A 263 -12.75 4.93 1.25
CA ILE A 263 -13.39 5.51 0.07
C ILE A 263 -13.70 6.99 0.31
N ASP A 264 -14.29 7.34 1.45
CA ASP A 264 -14.67 8.72 1.78
C ASP A 264 -13.43 9.62 1.89
N PHE A 265 -12.33 9.09 2.44
CA PHE A 265 -11.06 9.79 2.46
C PHE A 265 -10.57 10.12 1.04
N LEU A 266 -10.62 9.18 0.10
CA LEU A 266 -10.18 9.42 -1.28
C LEU A 266 -11.13 10.36 -2.05
N ARG A 267 -12.44 10.31 -1.78
CA ARG A 267 -13.43 11.19 -2.42
C ARG A 267 -13.29 12.66 -2.04
N ALA A 268 -12.77 12.92 -0.87
CA ALA A 268 -12.56 14.28 -0.38
C ALA A 268 -11.36 14.99 -1.05
N ARG A 269 -10.67 14.28 -1.98
CA ARG A 269 -9.42 14.75 -2.62
C ARG A 269 -9.45 14.70 -4.17
#